data_1338ab72ebc1c2fe176a78e52117fbbe
#
_entry.id   1338ab72ebc1c2fe176a78e52117fbbe
#
_cell.length_a   1.000
_cell.length_b   1.000
_cell.length_c   1.000
_cell.angle_alpha   90.00
_cell.angle_beta   90.00
_cell.angle_gamma   90.00
#
_symmetry.space_group_name_H-M   'P 1'
#
loop_
_entity.id
_entity.type
_entity.pdbx_description
1 polymer ?
#
loop_
_entity_poly.entity_id
_entity_poly.type
_entity_poly.pdbx_seq_one_letter_code
_entity_poly.pdbx_strand_id
1 'polypeptide(L)'
;MKIKEELFHYFEKAGTKIKYSPQEIIYMQEDDANNLYLITKGRVRIYVMNPTGEEVTLEIIDKGRIFGESSFLQNSLRPTTADAITNVELISCHLDDLYPYLNESKDLTISLLQLMSQTCDHLSLLIKKAYTYDRYEKVASFLLEQTVHDNPNKDIINNTLPYTHEEIASLVGLSRVTVTKVLNEFVKKKYIIINYKKIHVINKKALSQLLQKR
;
A
#
# COMPACT_ATOMS: atom_id res chain seq x y z
N MET A 1 -2.18 6.24 5.41
CA MET A 1 -2.56 7.68 5.45
C MET A 1 -1.79 8.43 4.40
N LYS A 2 -2.37 9.50 3.85
CA LYS A 2 -1.65 10.43 2.97
C LYS A 2 -1.36 11.70 3.76
N ILE A 3 -0.19 12.27 3.58
CA ILE A 3 0.07 13.59 4.14
C ILE A 3 -0.69 14.65 3.34
N LYS A 4 -1.00 15.77 3.98
CA LYS A 4 -1.66 16.90 3.33
C LYS A 4 -0.75 17.52 2.27
N GLU A 5 -1.31 17.91 1.13
CA GLU A 5 -0.52 18.50 0.03
C GLU A 5 0.18 19.80 0.45
N GLU A 6 -0.37 20.53 1.41
CA GLU A 6 0.27 21.73 2.00
C GLU A 6 1.64 21.45 2.66
N LEU A 7 1.94 20.18 3.03
CA LEU A 7 3.21 19.77 3.62
C LEU A 7 4.24 19.30 2.58
N PHE A 8 3.85 19.13 1.31
CA PHE A 8 4.75 18.66 0.26
C PHE A 8 5.94 19.57 0.04
N HIS A 9 5.77 20.89 0.23
CA HIS A 9 6.83 21.86 0.05
C HIS A 9 8.05 21.67 0.95
N TYR A 10 7.88 21.02 2.12
CA TYR A 10 9.02 20.68 2.98
C TYR A 10 9.88 19.60 2.31
N PHE A 11 9.26 18.58 1.69
CA PHE A 11 9.97 17.57 0.92
C PHE A 11 10.59 18.16 -0.34
N GLU A 12 9.92 19.11 -1.01
CA GLU A 12 10.47 19.79 -2.20
C GLU A 12 11.69 20.64 -1.87
N LYS A 13 11.79 21.21 -0.66
CA LYS A 13 12.95 21.96 -0.20
C LYS A 13 14.09 21.06 0.26
N ALA A 14 13.77 19.92 0.90
CA ALA A 14 14.73 18.99 1.48
C ALA A 14 15.22 17.92 0.51
N GLY A 15 14.60 17.74 -0.65
CA GLY A 15 14.83 16.57 -1.49
C GLY A 15 14.93 16.83 -2.97
N THR A 16 15.11 15.76 -3.72
CA THR A 16 15.26 15.77 -5.17
C THR A 16 14.11 14.99 -5.82
N LYS A 17 13.54 15.55 -6.90
CA LYS A 17 12.50 14.90 -7.70
C LYS A 17 13.12 13.83 -8.59
N ILE A 18 12.60 12.60 -8.49
CA ILE A 18 13.06 11.44 -9.26
C ILE A 18 11.84 10.82 -9.96
N LYS A 19 12.09 10.23 -11.15
CA LYS A 19 11.08 9.52 -11.94
C LYS A 19 11.50 8.08 -12.14
N TYR A 20 10.50 7.19 -12.09
CA TYR A 20 10.68 5.76 -12.35
C TYR A 20 9.65 5.29 -13.37
N SER A 21 10.09 4.45 -14.30
CA SER A 21 9.24 3.72 -15.22
C SER A 21 8.62 2.49 -14.53
N PRO A 22 7.54 1.91 -15.07
CA PRO A 22 6.99 0.66 -14.53
C PRO A 22 8.06 -0.43 -14.42
N GLN A 23 8.05 -1.17 -13.32
CA GLN A 23 8.99 -2.23 -12.95
C GLN A 23 10.41 -1.77 -12.57
N GLU A 24 10.71 -0.48 -12.55
CA GLU A 24 11.96 0.02 -12.01
C GLU A 24 11.97 -0.07 -10.48
N ILE A 25 13.10 -0.54 -9.93
CA ILE A 25 13.32 -0.67 -8.49
C ILE A 25 13.73 0.70 -7.94
N ILE A 26 13.08 1.12 -6.85
CA ILE A 26 13.37 2.36 -6.13
C ILE A 26 14.46 2.12 -5.08
N TYR A 27 14.35 1.04 -4.34
CA TYR A 27 15.39 0.49 -3.45
C TYR A 27 15.15 -1.02 -3.25
N MET A 28 16.18 -1.74 -2.89
CA MET A 28 16.13 -3.17 -2.60
C MET A 28 16.18 -3.45 -1.10
N GLN A 29 15.66 -4.60 -0.71
CA GLN A 29 15.87 -5.16 0.61
C GLN A 29 17.39 -5.29 0.85
N GLU A 30 17.84 -4.96 2.07
CA GLU A 30 19.25 -4.93 2.50
C GLU A 30 20.08 -3.75 1.96
N ASP A 31 19.53 -2.86 1.13
CA ASP A 31 20.19 -1.58 0.83
C ASP A 31 20.27 -0.69 2.08
N ASP A 32 21.23 0.24 2.09
CA ASP A 32 21.33 1.26 3.14
C ASP A 32 20.07 2.14 3.17
N ALA A 33 19.53 2.36 4.38
CA ALA A 33 18.30 3.09 4.58
C ALA A 33 18.55 4.54 5.00
N ASN A 34 18.86 5.42 4.02
CA ASN A 34 19.20 6.83 4.30
C ASN A 34 18.13 7.83 3.84
N ASN A 35 17.21 7.43 2.96
CA ASN A 35 16.25 8.34 2.36
C ASN A 35 14.79 8.00 2.71
N LEU A 36 13.99 9.04 2.90
CA LEU A 36 12.53 9.02 2.84
C LEU A 36 12.06 9.42 1.45
N TYR A 37 10.92 8.89 1.05
CA TYR A 37 10.33 9.13 -0.25
C TYR A 37 8.89 9.61 -0.11
N LEU A 38 8.52 10.70 -0.80
CA LEU A 38 7.15 11.16 -0.94
C LEU A 38 6.67 10.91 -2.37
N ILE A 39 5.59 10.16 -2.54
CA ILE A 39 5.00 9.91 -3.86
C ILE A 39 4.18 11.14 -4.27
N THR A 40 4.54 11.77 -5.38
CA THR A 40 3.77 12.87 -5.98
C THR A 40 2.86 12.40 -7.11
N LYS A 41 3.20 11.24 -7.74
CA LYS A 41 2.40 10.62 -8.80
C LYS A 41 2.72 9.14 -8.93
N GLY A 42 1.72 8.35 -9.35
CA GLY A 42 1.88 6.92 -9.62
C GLY A 42 1.63 6.03 -8.43
N ARG A 43 2.00 4.76 -8.58
CA ARG A 43 1.80 3.68 -7.59
C ARG A 43 3.11 2.93 -7.38
N VAL A 44 3.45 2.69 -6.13
CA VAL A 44 4.65 1.96 -5.68
C VAL A 44 4.20 0.71 -4.94
N ARG A 45 4.85 -0.43 -5.18
CA ARG A 45 4.68 -1.67 -4.45
C ARG A 45 5.80 -1.80 -3.42
N ILE A 46 5.44 -2.16 -2.20
CA ILE A 46 6.35 -2.53 -1.11
C ILE A 46 6.21 -4.04 -0.89
N TYR A 47 7.32 -4.77 -0.97
CA TYR A 47 7.31 -6.23 -0.84
C TYR A 47 8.56 -6.76 -0.15
N VAL A 48 8.48 -7.99 0.32
CA VAL A 48 9.63 -8.76 0.81
C VAL A 48 9.86 -9.94 -0.13
N MET A 49 11.11 -10.33 -0.30
CA MET A 49 11.50 -11.54 -1.00
C MET A 49 11.92 -12.59 0.02
N ASN A 50 11.34 -13.77 -0.06
CA ASN A 50 11.78 -14.89 0.77
C ASN A 50 13.06 -15.54 0.18
N PRO A 51 13.76 -16.40 0.94
CA PRO A 51 14.98 -17.07 0.45
C PRO A 51 14.79 -17.94 -0.78
N THR A 52 13.56 -18.32 -1.11
CA THR A 52 13.22 -19.11 -2.31
C THR A 52 12.95 -18.26 -3.54
N GLY A 53 13.03 -16.90 -3.40
CA GLY A 53 12.78 -15.96 -4.48
C GLY A 53 11.30 -15.61 -4.67
N GLU A 54 10.40 -16.06 -3.80
CA GLU A 54 8.99 -15.70 -3.84
C GLU A 54 8.77 -14.31 -3.25
N GLU A 55 8.04 -13.46 -3.96
CA GLU A 55 7.73 -12.10 -3.54
C GLU A 55 6.38 -12.06 -2.80
N VAL A 56 6.37 -11.43 -1.62
CA VAL A 56 5.16 -11.19 -0.85
C VAL A 56 4.93 -9.70 -0.75
N THR A 57 3.90 -9.20 -1.44
CA THR A 57 3.52 -7.78 -1.39
C THR A 57 2.91 -7.46 -0.03
N LEU A 58 3.49 -6.48 0.65
CA LEU A 58 3.00 -5.98 1.93
C LEU A 58 1.97 -4.86 1.73
N GLU A 59 2.25 -3.93 0.81
CA GLU A 59 1.39 -2.78 0.55
C GLU A 59 1.59 -2.26 -0.88
N ILE A 60 0.52 -1.71 -1.47
CA ILE A 60 0.60 -0.86 -2.66
C ILE A 60 0.18 0.55 -2.24
N ILE A 61 1.07 1.50 -2.45
CA ILE A 61 0.93 2.89 -2.03
C ILE A 61 0.90 3.84 -3.23
N ASP A 62 0.27 4.99 -3.08
CA ASP A 62 0.04 5.95 -4.15
C ASP A 62 0.33 7.41 -3.73
N LYS A 63 -0.02 8.39 -4.57
CA LYS A 63 0.20 9.83 -4.34
C LYS A 63 -0.17 10.25 -2.91
N GLY A 64 0.73 11.00 -2.27
CA GLY A 64 0.60 11.54 -0.92
C GLY A 64 1.12 10.63 0.19
N ARG A 65 1.51 9.38 -0.13
CA ARG A 65 2.17 8.48 0.82
C ARG A 65 3.66 8.79 0.93
N ILE A 66 4.16 8.70 2.16
CA ILE A 66 5.58 8.66 2.46
C ILE A 66 5.94 7.20 2.73
N PHE A 67 7.14 6.78 2.33
CA PHE A 67 7.68 5.45 2.59
C PHE A 67 9.20 5.51 2.75
N GLY A 68 9.81 4.39 3.18
CA GLY A 68 11.23 4.34 3.49
C GLY A 68 11.55 4.77 4.92
N GLU A 69 10.58 4.65 5.82
CA GLU A 69 10.66 5.03 7.24
C GLU A 69 11.75 4.30 8.03
N SER A 70 12.29 3.18 7.52
CA SER A 70 13.47 2.53 8.09
C SER A 70 14.69 3.45 8.16
N SER A 71 14.73 4.52 7.34
CA SER A 71 15.79 5.53 7.40
C SER A 71 15.85 6.31 8.72
N PHE A 72 14.78 6.29 9.53
CA PHE A 72 14.80 6.86 10.88
C PHE A 72 15.65 6.07 11.88
N LEU A 73 15.99 4.83 11.55
CA LEU A 73 16.90 4.01 12.36
C LEU A 73 18.31 4.23 11.86
N GLN A 74 19.21 4.62 12.78
CA GLN A 74 20.62 4.79 12.43
C GLN A 74 21.26 3.45 11.99
N ASN A 75 22.05 3.49 10.93
CA ASN A 75 22.72 2.32 10.36
C ASN A 75 21.79 1.14 10.05
N SER A 76 20.57 1.43 9.67
CA SER A 76 19.61 0.39 9.30
C SER A 76 19.71 0.02 7.83
N LEU A 77 19.35 -1.22 7.53
CA LEU A 77 19.12 -1.69 6.16
C LEU A 77 17.64 -1.66 5.84
N ARG A 78 17.32 -1.61 4.55
CA ARG A 78 15.93 -1.70 4.07
C ARG A 78 15.35 -3.07 4.41
N PRO A 79 14.27 -3.15 5.20
CA PRO A 79 13.61 -4.43 5.48
C PRO A 79 12.77 -4.95 4.31
N THR A 80 12.56 -4.11 3.28
CA THR A 80 11.67 -4.38 2.13
C THR A 80 12.29 -3.88 0.85
N THR A 81 11.78 -4.35 -0.29
CA THR A 81 12.04 -3.79 -1.62
C THR A 81 10.85 -2.90 -2.03
N ALA A 82 11.14 -1.82 -2.77
CA ALA A 82 10.13 -0.95 -3.36
C ALA A 82 10.33 -0.86 -4.88
N ASP A 83 9.27 -1.07 -5.67
CA ASP A 83 9.27 -0.90 -7.12
C ASP A 83 8.09 -0.06 -7.61
N ALA A 84 8.22 0.47 -8.82
CA ALA A 84 7.20 1.26 -9.49
C ALA A 84 6.22 0.35 -10.25
N ILE A 85 4.93 0.36 -9.92
CA ILE A 85 3.89 -0.36 -10.68
C ILE A 85 3.51 0.41 -11.94
N THR A 86 3.50 1.73 -11.86
CA THR A 86 3.16 2.64 -12.97
C THR A 86 4.32 3.61 -13.19
N ASN A 87 4.21 4.57 -14.11
CA ASN A 87 5.10 5.72 -14.10
C ASN A 87 4.95 6.45 -12.76
N VAL A 88 6.04 6.55 -12.00
CA VAL A 88 6.10 7.15 -10.67
C VAL A 88 6.91 8.43 -10.70
N GLU A 89 6.42 9.47 -10.03
CA GLU A 89 7.20 10.65 -9.67
C GLU A 89 7.22 10.73 -8.14
N LEU A 90 8.41 10.88 -7.57
CA LEU A 90 8.59 11.00 -6.12
C LEU A 90 9.65 12.06 -5.78
N ILE A 91 9.65 12.47 -4.52
CA ILE A 91 10.71 13.28 -3.94
C ILE A 91 11.48 12.39 -2.97
N SER A 92 12.77 12.24 -3.20
CA SER A 92 13.71 11.54 -2.33
C SER A 92 14.41 12.57 -1.44
N CYS A 93 14.28 12.41 -0.12
CA CYS A 93 14.93 13.27 0.86
C CYS A 93 15.88 12.47 1.72
N HIS A 94 17.14 12.91 1.83
CA HIS A 94 18.00 12.42 2.91
C HIS A 94 17.43 12.89 4.24
N LEU A 95 17.55 12.05 5.27
CA LEU A 95 16.89 12.34 6.53
C LEU A 95 17.49 13.58 7.22
N ASP A 96 18.81 13.77 7.11
CA ASP A 96 19.49 14.94 7.68
C ASP A 96 19.02 16.26 7.08
N ASP A 97 18.65 16.27 5.79
CA ASP A 97 18.10 17.45 5.11
C ASP A 97 16.64 17.73 5.51
N LEU A 98 15.93 16.73 6.02
CA LEU A 98 14.55 16.87 6.48
C LEU A 98 14.44 17.26 7.96
N TYR A 99 15.41 16.91 8.81
CA TYR A 99 15.39 17.20 10.24
C TYR A 99 15.15 18.69 10.60
N PRO A 100 15.77 19.68 9.94
CA PRO A 100 15.48 21.09 10.23
C PRO A 100 14.00 21.42 10.12
N TYR A 101 13.32 20.90 9.09
CA TYR A 101 11.90 21.13 8.86
C TYR A 101 10.99 20.40 9.85
N LEU A 102 11.41 19.26 10.40
CA LEU A 102 10.69 18.58 11.48
C LEU A 102 10.69 19.42 12.75
N ASN A 103 11.77 20.11 13.04
CA ASN A 103 11.86 21.04 14.18
C ASN A 103 11.03 22.31 13.95
N GLU A 104 10.94 22.79 12.72
CA GLU A 104 10.20 24.00 12.35
C GLU A 104 8.69 23.76 12.30
N SER A 105 8.25 22.59 11.79
CA SER A 105 6.83 22.29 11.53
C SER A 105 6.30 21.15 12.41
N LYS A 106 5.54 21.54 13.44
CA LYS A 106 4.81 20.60 14.28
C LYS A 106 3.86 19.70 13.47
N ASP A 107 3.21 20.25 12.44
CA ASP A 107 2.24 19.52 11.62
C ASP A 107 2.92 18.45 10.76
N LEU A 108 4.12 18.74 10.23
CA LEU A 108 4.93 17.76 9.52
C LEU A 108 5.36 16.62 10.46
N THR A 109 5.88 16.96 11.64
CA THR A 109 6.30 15.98 12.65
C THR A 109 5.16 15.08 13.10
N ILE A 110 4.00 15.67 13.42
CA ILE A 110 2.79 14.90 13.78
C ILE A 110 2.36 13.99 12.64
N SER A 111 2.41 14.47 11.39
CA SER A 111 2.03 13.65 10.23
C SER A 111 2.94 12.44 10.05
N LEU A 112 4.25 12.57 10.29
CA LEU A 112 5.18 11.44 10.26
C LEU A 112 4.94 10.45 11.40
N LEU A 113 4.70 10.94 12.63
CA LEU A 113 4.36 10.07 13.77
C LEU A 113 3.06 9.30 13.54
N GLN A 114 2.05 9.97 12.97
CA GLN A 114 0.80 9.32 12.58
C GLN A 114 1.00 8.27 11.50
N LEU A 115 1.88 8.54 10.51
CA LEU A 115 2.23 7.56 9.49
C LEU A 115 2.86 6.31 10.13
N MET A 116 3.84 6.48 11.02
CA MET A 116 4.49 5.35 11.71
C MET A 116 3.49 4.53 12.53
N SER A 117 2.61 5.20 13.30
CA SER A 117 1.54 4.54 14.04
C SER A 117 0.64 3.71 13.13
N GLN A 118 0.22 4.27 11.98
CA GLN A 118 -0.63 3.55 11.04
C GLN A 118 0.09 2.40 10.33
N THR A 119 1.39 2.51 10.08
CA THR A 119 2.18 1.39 9.56
C THR A 119 2.18 0.24 10.59
N CYS A 120 2.35 0.52 11.88
CA CYS A 120 2.26 -0.48 12.94
C CYS A 120 0.87 -1.13 13.00
N ASP A 121 -0.20 -0.35 12.92
CA ASP A 121 -1.58 -0.86 12.90
C ASP A 121 -1.83 -1.74 11.67
N HIS A 122 -1.34 -1.31 10.50
CA HIS A 122 -1.45 -2.08 9.25
C HIS A 122 -0.72 -3.42 9.35
N LEU A 123 0.52 -3.43 9.83
CA LEU A 123 1.29 -4.67 10.04
C LEU A 123 0.62 -5.60 11.04
N SER A 124 0.07 -5.08 12.14
CA SER A 124 -0.68 -5.85 13.13
C SER A 124 -1.91 -6.52 12.50
N LEU A 125 -2.62 -5.79 11.62
CA LEU A 125 -3.76 -6.33 10.88
C LEU A 125 -3.34 -7.41 9.87
N LEU A 126 -2.22 -7.22 9.15
CA LEU A 126 -1.68 -8.24 8.22
C LEU A 126 -1.34 -9.52 8.97
N ILE A 127 -0.66 -9.42 10.12
CA ILE A 127 -0.34 -10.56 10.98
C ILE A 127 -1.62 -11.27 11.40
N LYS A 128 -2.61 -10.53 11.93
CA LYS A 128 -3.91 -11.11 12.31
C LYS A 128 -4.54 -11.88 11.16
N LYS A 129 -4.66 -11.27 9.96
CA LYS A 129 -5.24 -11.91 8.77
C LYS A 129 -4.47 -13.15 8.33
N ALA A 130 -3.13 -13.10 8.39
CA ALA A 130 -2.29 -14.23 8.03
C ALA A 130 -2.61 -15.47 8.86
N TYR A 131 -2.82 -15.30 10.18
CA TYR A 131 -3.06 -16.39 11.12
C TYR A 131 -4.52 -16.82 11.28
N THR A 132 -5.50 -15.92 11.03
CA THR A 132 -6.89 -16.19 11.39
C THR A 132 -7.84 -16.31 10.21
N TYR A 133 -7.53 -15.71 9.04
CA TYR A 133 -8.43 -15.67 7.90
C TYR A 133 -8.21 -16.86 6.95
N ASP A 134 -9.32 -17.47 6.51
CA ASP A 134 -9.30 -18.41 5.39
C ASP A 134 -9.19 -17.67 4.03
N ARG A 135 -9.10 -18.43 2.94
CA ARG A 135 -8.94 -17.86 1.58
C ARG A 135 -10.08 -16.95 1.16
N TYR A 136 -11.32 -17.22 1.60
CA TYR A 136 -12.49 -16.40 1.26
C TYR A 136 -12.48 -15.11 2.09
N GLU A 137 -12.18 -15.21 3.38
CA GLU A 137 -12.07 -14.07 4.29
C GLU A 137 -10.94 -13.13 3.86
N LYS A 138 -9.78 -13.66 3.45
CA LYS A 138 -8.65 -12.86 2.95
C LYS A 138 -9.05 -12.02 1.72
N VAL A 139 -9.66 -12.67 0.71
CA VAL A 139 -10.08 -11.96 -0.51
C VAL A 139 -11.24 -11.00 -0.22
N ALA A 140 -12.22 -11.38 0.61
CA ALA A 140 -13.34 -10.51 0.98
C ALA A 140 -12.87 -9.26 1.76
N SER A 141 -11.97 -9.45 2.74
CA SER A 141 -11.36 -8.34 3.50
C SER A 141 -10.65 -7.35 2.59
N PHE A 142 -9.82 -7.84 1.67
CA PHE A 142 -9.14 -7.02 0.69
C PHE A 142 -10.12 -6.19 -0.16
N LEU A 143 -11.13 -6.83 -0.73
CA LEU A 143 -12.12 -6.14 -1.57
C LEU A 143 -12.88 -5.05 -0.79
N LEU A 144 -13.24 -5.32 0.46
CA LEU A 144 -13.92 -4.35 1.32
C LEU A 144 -13.02 -3.16 1.66
N GLU A 145 -11.78 -3.38 2.04
CA GLU A 145 -10.82 -2.34 2.39
C GLU A 145 -10.58 -1.38 1.23
N GLN A 146 -10.39 -1.93 0.02
CA GLN A 146 -10.17 -1.11 -1.16
C GLN A 146 -11.40 -0.27 -1.55
N THR A 147 -12.62 -0.68 -1.16
CA THR A 147 -13.83 0.10 -1.42
C THR A 147 -14.11 1.20 -0.38
N VAL A 148 -13.40 1.21 0.76
CA VAL A 148 -13.53 2.24 1.82
C VAL A 148 -12.55 3.39 1.60
N HIS A 149 -11.40 3.15 0.96
CA HIS A 149 -10.34 4.15 0.78
C HIS A 149 -10.60 5.20 -0.31
N ASP A 150 -11.69 5.12 -1.04
CA ASP A 150 -12.08 6.16 -2.00
C ASP A 150 -12.77 7.34 -1.29
N ASN A 151 -11.96 8.36 -1.06
CA ASN A 151 -12.23 9.77 -0.77
C ASN A 151 -13.61 10.14 -0.19
N PRO A 152 -13.70 10.57 1.10
CA PRO A 152 -14.95 10.96 1.75
C PRO A 152 -15.67 12.17 1.11
N ASN A 153 -15.05 12.84 0.12
CA ASN A 153 -15.58 14.05 -0.53
C ASN A 153 -16.09 13.84 -1.96
N LYS A 154 -16.23 12.59 -2.43
CA LYS A 154 -16.91 12.32 -3.70
C LYS A 154 -18.08 11.37 -3.47
N ASP A 155 -19.29 11.85 -3.75
CA ASP A 155 -20.58 11.13 -3.74
C ASP A 155 -20.66 9.96 -4.75
N ILE A 156 -19.54 9.55 -5.35
CA ILE A 156 -19.42 8.39 -6.19
C ILE A 156 -18.64 7.35 -5.40
N ILE A 157 -19.36 6.44 -4.76
CA ILE A 157 -18.80 5.21 -4.19
C ILE A 157 -18.17 4.43 -5.36
N ASN A 158 -16.87 4.58 -5.54
CA ASN A 158 -16.16 3.90 -6.61
C ASN A 158 -15.94 2.43 -6.20
N ASN A 159 -16.97 1.62 -6.36
CA ASN A 159 -16.92 0.18 -6.09
C ASN A 159 -16.07 -0.58 -7.14
N THR A 160 -15.29 0.15 -7.96
CA THR A 160 -14.49 -0.40 -9.05
C THR A 160 -13.04 -0.47 -8.65
N LEU A 161 -12.50 -1.67 -8.58
CA LEU A 161 -11.14 -1.94 -8.14
C LEU A 161 -10.24 -2.30 -9.34
N PRO A 162 -9.18 -1.52 -9.61
CA PRO A 162 -8.29 -1.73 -10.75
C PRO A 162 -7.15 -2.71 -10.42
N TYR A 163 -7.47 -3.84 -9.80
CA TYR A 163 -6.49 -4.86 -9.43
C TYR A 163 -6.59 -6.08 -10.34
N THR A 164 -5.46 -6.62 -10.75
CA THR A 164 -5.35 -7.92 -11.41
C THR A 164 -5.46 -9.04 -10.37
N HIS A 165 -5.79 -10.27 -10.82
CA HIS A 165 -5.80 -11.44 -9.94
C HIS A 165 -4.42 -11.74 -9.34
N GLU A 166 -3.34 -11.39 -10.05
CA GLU A 166 -1.96 -11.54 -9.58
C GLU A 166 -1.65 -10.56 -8.45
N GLU A 167 -1.98 -9.27 -8.63
CA GLU A 167 -1.81 -8.26 -7.59
C GLU A 167 -2.60 -8.62 -6.32
N ILE A 168 -3.85 -9.08 -6.48
CA ILE A 168 -4.65 -9.55 -5.32
C ILE A 168 -3.99 -10.74 -4.65
N ALA A 169 -3.52 -11.72 -5.44
CA ALA A 169 -2.89 -12.93 -4.92
C ALA A 169 -1.67 -12.59 -4.05
N SER A 170 -0.80 -11.73 -4.56
CA SER A 170 0.37 -11.24 -3.84
C SER A 170 0.00 -10.48 -2.56
N LEU A 171 -1.04 -9.61 -2.62
CA LEU A 171 -1.48 -8.80 -1.45
C LEU A 171 -2.17 -9.61 -0.34
N VAL A 172 -2.85 -10.73 -0.69
CA VAL A 172 -3.55 -11.55 0.30
C VAL A 172 -2.76 -12.80 0.71
N GLY A 173 -1.55 -13.01 0.16
CA GLY A 173 -0.71 -14.17 0.43
C GLY A 173 -1.36 -15.49 -0.03
N LEU A 174 -1.89 -15.53 -1.26
CA LEU A 174 -2.51 -16.70 -1.88
C LEU A 174 -1.98 -16.87 -3.30
N SER A 175 -2.09 -18.10 -3.86
CA SER A 175 -1.77 -18.29 -5.27
C SER A 175 -2.83 -17.62 -6.18
N ARG A 176 -2.40 -17.14 -7.35
CA ARG A 176 -3.30 -16.58 -8.39
C ARG A 176 -4.46 -17.52 -8.72
N VAL A 177 -4.19 -18.83 -8.80
CA VAL A 177 -5.21 -19.85 -9.08
C VAL A 177 -6.27 -19.88 -7.97
N THR A 178 -5.85 -19.79 -6.71
CA THR A 178 -6.76 -19.75 -5.55
C THR A 178 -7.61 -18.49 -5.59
N VAL A 179 -7.01 -17.32 -5.80
CA VAL A 179 -7.75 -16.04 -5.93
C VAL A 179 -8.75 -16.10 -7.06
N THR A 180 -8.36 -16.61 -8.24
CA THR A 180 -9.28 -16.74 -9.38
C THR A 180 -10.48 -17.62 -9.03
N LYS A 181 -10.29 -18.74 -8.33
CA LYS A 181 -11.39 -19.60 -7.87
C LYS A 181 -12.33 -18.87 -6.91
N VAL A 182 -11.78 -18.15 -5.91
CA VAL A 182 -12.58 -17.39 -4.94
C VAL A 182 -13.37 -16.27 -5.62
N LEU A 183 -12.74 -15.49 -6.50
CA LEU A 183 -13.42 -14.42 -7.24
C LEU A 183 -14.55 -14.97 -8.13
N ASN A 184 -14.33 -16.09 -8.82
CA ASN A 184 -15.38 -16.73 -9.62
C ASN A 184 -16.58 -17.20 -8.75
N GLU A 185 -16.32 -17.69 -7.54
CA GLU A 185 -17.41 -18.02 -6.61
C GLU A 185 -18.15 -16.77 -6.14
N PHE A 186 -17.46 -15.66 -5.88
CA PHE A 186 -18.08 -14.38 -5.52
C PHE A 186 -18.92 -13.81 -6.68
N VAL A 187 -18.50 -14.00 -7.94
CA VAL A 187 -19.33 -13.69 -9.13
C VAL A 187 -20.58 -14.54 -9.17
N LYS A 188 -20.47 -15.87 -8.99
CA LYS A 188 -21.63 -16.78 -8.96
C LYS A 188 -22.62 -16.42 -7.87
N LYS A 189 -22.15 -15.97 -6.70
CA LYS A 189 -22.97 -15.53 -5.57
C LYS A 189 -23.48 -14.08 -5.72
N LYS A 190 -23.15 -13.39 -6.81
CA LYS A 190 -23.51 -12.00 -7.06
C LYS A 190 -22.98 -11.03 -5.97
N TYR A 191 -21.81 -11.31 -5.43
CA TYR A 191 -21.14 -10.39 -4.51
C TYR A 191 -20.33 -9.33 -5.26
N ILE A 192 -19.77 -9.72 -6.43
CA ILE A 192 -18.97 -8.88 -7.31
C ILE A 192 -19.33 -9.13 -8.78
N ILE A 193 -18.95 -8.19 -9.64
CA ILE A 193 -18.91 -8.35 -11.11
C ILE A 193 -17.47 -8.10 -11.57
N ILE A 194 -16.99 -8.87 -12.54
CA ILE A 194 -15.67 -8.67 -13.17
C ILE A 194 -15.90 -8.27 -14.61
N ASN A 195 -15.50 -7.04 -14.97
CA ASN A 195 -15.56 -6.49 -16.32
C ASN A 195 -14.15 -6.03 -16.72
N TYR A 196 -13.57 -6.64 -17.76
CA TYR A 196 -12.31 -6.26 -18.38
C TYR A 196 -11.26 -5.68 -17.40
N LYS A 197 -10.62 -6.54 -16.59
CA LYS A 197 -9.60 -6.19 -15.57
C LYS A 197 -10.08 -5.26 -14.44
N LYS A 198 -11.38 -5.09 -14.26
CA LYS A 198 -11.96 -4.30 -13.17
C LYS A 198 -12.93 -5.16 -12.36
N ILE A 199 -12.79 -5.10 -11.06
CA ILE A 199 -13.68 -5.80 -10.12
C ILE A 199 -14.63 -4.77 -9.53
N HIS A 200 -15.93 -5.01 -9.67
CA HIS A 200 -16.99 -4.16 -9.10
C HIS A 200 -17.63 -4.88 -7.92
N VAL A 201 -17.53 -4.32 -6.73
CA VAL A 201 -18.16 -4.85 -5.53
C VAL A 201 -19.61 -4.38 -5.51
N ILE A 202 -20.57 -5.34 -5.64
CA ILE A 202 -22.01 -5.05 -5.67
C ILE A 202 -22.69 -5.32 -4.32
N ASN A 203 -22.20 -6.25 -3.52
CA ASN A 203 -22.79 -6.60 -2.24
C ASN A 203 -21.77 -6.60 -1.10
N LYS A 204 -21.44 -5.39 -0.59
CA LYS A 204 -20.52 -5.22 0.55
C LYS A 204 -21.01 -5.95 1.80
N LYS A 205 -22.34 -5.96 2.06
CA LYS A 205 -22.91 -6.61 3.24
C LYS A 205 -22.66 -8.11 3.24
N ALA A 206 -22.82 -8.77 2.08
CA ALA A 206 -22.54 -10.21 1.96
C ALA A 206 -21.05 -10.54 2.16
N LEU A 207 -20.14 -9.71 1.64
CA LEU A 207 -18.69 -9.87 1.89
C LEU A 207 -18.36 -9.65 3.38
N SER A 208 -18.94 -8.64 4.04
CA SER A 208 -18.74 -8.39 5.48
C SER A 208 -19.23 -9.53 6.35
N GLN A 209 -20.33 -10.20 5.97
CA GLN A 209 -20.86 -11.36 6.70
C GLN A 209 -19.89 -12.56 6.68
N LEU A 210 -19.01 -12.68 5.66
CA LEU A 210 -17.96 -13.72 5.66
C LEU A 210 -16.96 -13.50 6.80
N LEU A 211 -16.69 -12.24 7.18
CA LEU A 211 -15.71 -11.88 8.22
C LEU A 211 -16.29 -11.98 9.65
N GLN A 212 -17.61 -12.14 9.78
CA GLN A 212 -18.32 -12.18 11.07
C GLN A 212 -18.65 -13.62 11.55
N LYS A 213 -18.29 -14.64 10.78
CA LYS A 213 -18.67 -16.04 11.07
C LYS A 213 -17.88 -16.72 12.19
N ARG A 214 -17.16 -15.95 13.04
CA ARG A 214 -16.47 -16.46 14.22
C ARG A 214 -16.86 -15.71 15.49
#